data_f151014c6c459ce8894a84a111ed6468
#
_entry.id   f151014c6c459ce8894a84a111ed6468
#
_cell.length_a   1.000
_cell.length_b   1.000
_cell.length_c   1.000
_cell.angle_alpha   90.00
_cell.angle_beta   90.00
_cell.angle_gamma   90.00
#
_symmetry.space_group_name_H-M   'P 1'
#
loop_
_entity.id
_entity.type
_entity.pdbx_description
1 polymer ?
#
loop_
_entity_poly.entity_id
_entity_poly.type
_entity_poly.pdbx_seq_one_letter_code
_entity_poly.pdbx_strand_id
1 'polypeptide(L)'
;MTSRELRMTSLHPRFGVEVHDLDLRQVTATDGYPEIRRAFETHSLVLFRDQRLDDAAHLGLGSLFGPIEDRSQGKDGPLLKVGFLTNRHDDRSIASEADIRTLNLKANQLWHTDSTFLPVPALTNILVAREISPTGGETEFVSTRAAWRDLPRDLRAKARHAVLRHRFTHSRGKISAELAKQETYTKWPDQAWRAVWRNPVNGEEALYIASHAFAVDGLPEAEGRRSSMR
;
A
#
# COMPACT_ATOMS: atom_id res chain seq x y z
N MET A 1 -13.69 -19.24 -24.09
CA MET A 1 -12.28 -19.14 -23.69
C MET A 1 -12.14 -19.86 -22.36
N THR A 2 -11.36 -20.94 -22.31
CA THR A 2 -11.10 -21.66 -21.05
C THR A 2 -10.21 -20.78 -20.17
N SER A 3 -10.74 -20.37 -19.01
CA SER A 3 -9.96 -19.65 -18.00
C SER A 3 -8.77 -20.52 -17.60
N ARG A 4 -7.56 -19.98 -17.72
CA ARG A 4 -6.35 -20.63 -17.24
C ARG A 4 -6.43 -20.67 -15.69
N GLU A 5 -6.32 -21.85 -15.12
CA GLU A 5 -6.23 -21.98 -13.67
C GLU A 5 -4.79 -21.69 -13.23
N LEU A 6 -4.60 -20.73 -12.31
CA LEU A 6 -3.28 -20.44 -11.76
C LEU A 6 -2.90 -21.51 -10.73
N ARG A 7 -1.70 -22.04 -10.85
CA ARG A 7 -1.12 -22.87 -9.79
C ARG A 7 -0.66 -21.98 -8.65
N MET A 8 -1.26 -22.13 -7.47
CA MET A 8 -1.03 -21.27 -6.32
C MET A 8 -0.71 -22.08 -5.07
N THR A 9 0.14 -21.50 -4.20
CA THR A 9 0.43 -22.01 -2.85
C THR A 9 0.13 -20.92 -1.84
N SER A 10 -0.56 -21.26 -0.75
CA SER A 10 -0.84 -20.31 0.33
C SER A 10 0.45 -19.85 1.02
N LEU A 11 0.63 -18.56 1.19
CA LEU A 11 1.73 -17.96 1.97
C LEU A 11 1.40 -17.96 3.46
N HIS A 12 0.13 -17.80 3.80
CA HIS A 12 -0.36 -17.76 5.17
C HIS A 12 -1.80 -18.33 5.23
N PRO A 13 -2.23 -18.97 6.33
CA PRO A 13 -3.58 -19.58 6.42
C PRO A 13 -4.73 -18.61 6.20
N ARG A 14 -4.54 -17.32 6.36
CA ARG A 14 -5.61 -16.30 6.33
C ARG A 14 -5.59 -15.40 5.11
N PHE A 15 -4.45 -15.22 4.43
CA PHE A 15 -4.31 -14.38 3.25
C PHE A 15 -2.97 -14.62 2.55
N GLY A 16 -2.88 -14.19 1.31
CA GLY A 16 -1.67 -14.25 0.51
C GLY A 16 -1.44 -15.59 -0.18
N VAL A 17 -1.09 -15.52 -1.44
CA VAL A 17 -0.73 -16.68 -2.28
C VAL A 17 0.51 -16.40 -3.09
N GLU A 18 1.29 -17.43 -3.32
CA GLU A 18 2.35 -17.46 -4.33
C GLU A 18 1.79 -18.09 -5.60
N VAL A 19 1.95 -17.41 -6.73
CA VAL A 19 1.57 -17.90 -8.06
C VAL A 19 2.81 -18.46 -8.75
N HIS A 20 2.68 -19.65 -9.30
CA HIS A 20 3.74 -20.38 -9.99
C HIS A 20 3.52 -20.37 -11.50
N ASP A 21 4.59 -20.62 -12.24
CA ASP A 21 4.58 -20.89 -13.69
C ASP A 21 3.95 -19.78 -14.54
N LEU A 22 4.07 -18.52 -14.11
CA LEU A 22 3.60 -17.36 -14.85
C LEU A 22 4.73 -16.34 -15.03
N ASP A 23 5.00 -15.97 -16.26
CA ASP A 23 5.89 -14.88 -16.62
C ASP A 23 5.05 -13.59 -16.76
N LEU A 24 5.24 -12.65 -15.85
CA LEU A 24 4.47 -11.39 -15.82
C LEU A 24 4.70 -10.51 -17.06
N ARG A 25 5.79 -10.72 -17.82
CA ARG A 25 6.04 -10.00 -19.07
C ARG A 25 5.09 -10.41 -20.19
N GLN A 26 4.47 -11.58 -20.08
CA GLN A 26 3.53 -12.13 -21.07
C GLN A 26 2.08 -11.86 -20.72
N VAL A 27 1.82 -11.25 -19.55
CA VAL A 27 0.46 -10.97 -19.09
C VAL A 27 -0.14 -9.82 -19.90
N THR A 28 -1.35 -10.06 -20.39
CA THR A 28 -2.15 -9.05 -21.12
C THR A 28 -3.51 -8.88 -20.45
N ALA A 29 -4.28 -7.89 -20.90
CA ALA A 29 -5.62 -7.62 -20.37
C ALA A 29 -6.59 -8.83 -20.52
N THR A 30 -6.34 -9.71 -21.49
CA THR A 30 -7.22 -10.85 -21.83
C THR A 30 -6.59 -12.20 -21.46
N ASP A 31 -5.31 -12.24 -21.13
CA ASP A 31 -4.59 -13.47 -20.76
C ASP A 31 -3.70 -13.21 -19.53
N GLY A 32 -3.89 -13.98 -18.50
CA GLY A 32 -3.19 -13.92 -17.22
C GLY A 32 -3.71 -12.83 -16.27
N TYR A 33 -4.00 -11.61 -16.74
CA TYR A 33 -4.52 -10.55 -15.86
C TYR A 33 -5.86 -10.87 -15.18
N PRO A 34 -6.88 -11.43 -15.88
CA PRO A 34 -8.14 -11.77 -15.22
C PRO A 34 -7.97 -12.74 -14.05
N GLU A 35 -7.06 -13.69 -14.19
CA GLU A 35 -6.74 -14.68 -13.16
C GLU A 35 -5.97 -14.06 -12.00
N ILE A 36 -4.94 -13.23 -12.30
CA ILE A 36 -4.20 -12.46 -11.29
C ILE A 36 -5.16 -11.55 -10.52
N ARG A 37 -6.04 -10.84 -11.21
CA ARG A 37 -7.02 -9.96 -10.58
C ARG A 37 -7.95 -10.74 -9.64
N ARG A 38 -8.42 -11.91 -10.04
CA ARG A 38 -9.24 -12.78 -9.19
C ARG A 38 -8.49 -13.27 -7.97
N ALA A 39 -7.22 -13.69 -8.14
CA ALA A 39 -6.36 -14.10 -7.04
C ALA A 39 -6.14 -12.94 -6.05
N PHE A 40 -5.85 -11.74 -6.55
CA PHE A 40 -5.68 -10.54 -5.73
C PHE A 40 -6.95 -10.19 -4.94
N GLU A 41 -8.11 -10.19 -5.57
CA GLU A 41 -9.39 -9.90 -4.89
C GLU A 41 -9.71 -10.93 -3.80
N THR A 42 -9.33 -12.19 -4.01
CA THR A 42 -9.58 -13.27 -3.06
C THR A 42 -8.57 -13.28 -1.92
N HIS A 43 -7.29 -13.13 -2.22
CA HIS A 43 -6.20 -13.38 -1.28
C HIS A 43 -5.50 -12.12 -0.76
N SER A 44 -5.78 -10.94 -1.32
CA SER A 44 -5.25 -9.61 -0.95
C SER A 44 -3.76 -9.40 -1.25
N LEU A 45 -2.95 -10.44 -1.25
CA LEU A 45 -1.52 -10.43 -1.54
C LEU A 45 -1.21 -11.55 -2.53
N VAL A 46 -0.52 -11.21 -3.62
CA VAL A 46 -0.08 -12.18 -4.63
C VAL A 46 1.43 -12.02 -4.82
N LEU A 47 2.16 -13.10 -4.63
CA LEU A 47 3.61 -13.15 -4.79
C LEU A 47 3.95 -13.90 -6.08
N PHE A 48 4.89 -13.34 -6.83
CA PHE A 48 5.49 -13.97 -8.01
C PHE A 48 7.00 -13.97 -7.82
N ARG A 49 7.63 -15.14 -7.87
CA ARG A 49 9.08 -15.24 -7.75
C ARG A 49 9.76 -15.15 -9.12
N ASP A 50 11.04 -14.79 -9.09
CA ASP A 50 11.95 -14.84 -10.25
C ASP A 50 11.47 -14.01 -11.45
N GLN A 51 10.74 -12.94 -11.21
CA GLN A 51 10.25 -12.05 -12.24
C GLN A 51 11.31 -11.01 -12.61
N ARG A 52 11.56 -10.84 -13.91
CA ARG A 52 12.48 -9.83 -14.46
C ARG A 52 11.69 -8.78 -15.22
N LEU A 53 11.17 -7.81 -14.50
CA LEU A 53 10.45 -6.68 -15.08
C LEU A 53 11.38 -5.47 -15.17
N ASP A 54 11.55 -4.92 -16.36
CA ASP A 54 12.04 -3.56 -16.52
C ASP A 54 10.94 -2.54 -16.18
N ASP A 55 11.26 -1.25 -16.22
CA ASP A 55 10.31 -0.21 -15.84
C ASP A 55 9.10 -0.17 -16.78
N ALA A 56 9.29 -0.43 -18.07
CA ALA A 56 8.20 -0.43 -19.06
C ALA A 56 7.22 -1.60 -18.80
N ALA A 57 7.74 -2.80 -18.58
CA ALA A 57 6.94 -3.98 -18.25
C ALA A 57 6.24 -3.81 -16.90
N HIS A 58 6.91 -3.21 -15.89
CA HIS A 58 6.34 -2.93 -14.59
C HIS A 58 5.16 -1.95 -14.69
N LEU A 59 5.32 -0.83 -15.40
CA LEU A 59 4.26 0.14 -15.64
C LEU A 59 3.13 -0.46 -16.48
N GLY A 60 3.46 -1.25 -17.49
CA GLY A 60 2.49 -1.97 -18.31
C GLY A 60 1.59 -2.88 -17.48
N LEU A 61 2.19 -3.69 -16.60
CA LEU A 61 1.45 -4.54 -15.66
C LEU A 61 0.57 -3.70 -14.72
N GLY A 62 1.12 -2.61 -14.17
CA GLY A 62 0.37 -1.70 -13.29
C GLY A 62 -0.85 -1.12 -13.98
N SER A 63 -0.74 -0.73 -15.24
CA SER A 63 -1.83 -0.14 -16.03
C SER A 63 -3.01 -1.08 -16.24
N LEU A 64 -2.82 -2.40 -16.13
CA LEU A 64 -3.92 -3.37 -16.19
C LEU A 64 -4.86 -3.25 -14.98
N PHE A 65 -4.36 -2.79 -13.83
CA PHE A 65 -5.15 -2.59 -12.61
C PHE A 65 -5.92 -1.28 -12.59
N GLY A 66 -5.64 -0.37 -13.50
CA GLY A 66 -6.28 0.92 -13.62
C GLY A 66 -5.28 2.06 -13.85
N PRO A 67 -5.71 3.31 -13.75
CA PRO A 67 -4.81 4.46 -13.87
C PRO A 67 -3.66 4.38 -12.87
N ILE A 68 -2.44 4.60 -13.34
CA ILE A 68 -1.26 4.69 -12.47
C ILE A 68 -1.40 5.94 -11.60
N GLU A 69 -1.07 5.82 -10.31
CA GLU A 69 -1.08 6.94 -9.37
C GLU A 69 -0.10 8.02 -9.82
N ASP A 70 -0.62 9.22 -10.04
CA ASP A 70 0.19 10.40 -10.37
C ASP A 70 0.30 11.34 -9.16
N ARG A 71 1.51 11.56 -8.68
CA ARG A 71 1.82 12.49 -7.59
C ARG A 71 2.30 13.85 -8.06
N SER A 72 2.36 14.09 -9.38
CA SER A 72 2.80 15.37 -9.95
C SER A 72 1.78 16.49 -9.81
N GLN A 73 0.49 16.15 -9.57
CA GLN A 73 -0.63 17.07 -9.59
C GLN A 73 -0.81 17.79 -10.95
N GLY A 74 -0.35 17.17 -12.02
CA GLY A 74 -0.48 17.71 -13.39
C GLY A 74 0.45 18.87 -13.72
N LYS A 75 1.42 19.20 -12.84
CA LYS A 75 2.32 20.36 -13.05
C LYS A 75 3.22 20.19 -14.28
N ASP A 76 3.56 18.95 -14.67
CA ASP A 76 4.46 18.66 -15.81
C ASP A 76 3.92 17.50 -16.68
N GLY A 77 2.61 17.27 -16.67
CA GLY A 77 1.98 16.08 -17.24
C GLY A 77 2.15 14.84 -16.35
N PRO A 78 1.50 13.73 -16.67
CA PRO A 78 1.55 12.51 -15.87
C PRO A 78 2.98 11.94 -15.92
N LEU A 79 3.72 12.07 -14.80
CA LEU A 79 5.00 11.42 -14.61
C LEU A 79 4.75 9.95 -14.23
N LEU A 80 4.46 9.13 -15.25
CA LEU A 80 4.40 7.68 -15.09
C LEU A 80 5.82 7.16 -14.86
N LYS A 81 6.22 7.05 -13.59
CA LYS A 81 7.54 6.59 -13.19
C LYS A 81 7.41 5.50 -12.15
N VAL A 82 8.30 4.53 -12.24
CA VAL A 82 8.53 3.58 -11.16
C VAL A 82 9.21 4.32 -10.01
N GLY A 83 8.62 4.26 -8.82
CA GLY A 83 9.23 4.79 -7.60
C GLY A 83 10.26 3.81 -7.04
N PHE A 84 11.39 4.30 -6.55
CA PHE A 84 12.41 3.48 -5.93
C PHE A 84 12.37 3.60 -4.40
N LEU A 85 12.31 2.46 -3.72
CA LEU A 85 12.56 2.35 -2.29
C LEU A 85 14.00 1.86 -2.11
N THR A 86 14.90 2.75 -1.71
CA THR A 86 16.32 2.43 -1.60
C THR A 86 16.97 3.24 -0.48
N ASN A 87 17.96 2.63 0.18
CA ASN A 87 18.86 3.28 1.12
C ASN A 87 20.19 3.68 0.46
N ARG A 88 20.28 3.62 -0.87
CA ARG A 88 21.50 3.99 -1.63
C ARG A 88 21.33 5.32 -2.33
N HIS A 89 22.40 6.07 -2.40
CA HIS A 89 22.57 7.22 -3.30
C HIS A 89 22.92 6.78 -4.72
N ASP A 90 22.89 7.71 -5.65
CA ASP A 90 23.19 7.45 -7.06
C ASP A 90 24.64 7.01 -7.27
N ASP A 91 25.59 7.45 -6.41
CA ASP A 91 26.97 7.00 -6.35
C ASP A 91 27.16 5.63 -5.65
N ARG A 92 26.05 4.95 -5.31
CA ARG A 92 25.98 3.67 -4.61
C ARG A 92 26.42 3.70 -3.14
N SER A 93 26.76 4.85 -2.57
CA SER A 93 26.99 4.96 -1.13
C SER A 93 25.70 4.70 -0.34
N ILE A 94 25.85 4.19 0.89
CA ILE A 94 24.72 3.93 1.78
C ILE A 94 24.34 5.24 2.47
N ALA A 95 23.05 5.56 2.46
CA ALA A 95 22.50 6.72 3.15
C ALA A 95 22.72 6.61 4.66
N SER A 96 23.14 7.70 5.30
CA SER A 96 23.34 7.75 6.74
C SER A 96 21.99 7.66 7.50
N GLU A 97 22.05 7.42 8.79
CA GLU A 97 20.87 7.36 9.68
C GLU A 97 20.04 8.66 9.70
N ALA A 98 20.69 9.81 9.49
CA ALA A 98 20.05 11.13 9.45
C ALA A 98 19.62 11.55 8.04
N ASP A 99 19.95 10.76 7.02
CA ASP A 99 19.59 11.06 5.64
C ASP A 99 18.08 10.99 5.45
N ILE A 100 17.56 11.89 4.61
CA ILE A 100 16.12 11.98 4.30
C ILE A 100 15.58 10.66 3.72
N ARG A 101 16.38 9.92 2.96
CA ARG A 101 16.03 8.61 2.40
C ARG A 101 15.82 7.60 3.53
N THR A 102 16.77 7.51 4.46
CA THR A 102 16.70 6.62 5.63
C THR A 102 15.52 6.98 6.52
N LEU A 103 15.31 8.26 6.81
CA LEU A 103 14.16 8.73 7.59
C LEU A 103 12.83 8.37 6.91
N ASN A 104 12.77 8.47 5.59
CA ASN A 104 11.58 8.09 4.82
C ASN A 104 11.33 6.57 4.86
N LEU A 105 12.37 5.75 4.74
CA LEU A 105 12.28 4.30 4.90
C LEU A 105 11.80 3.93 6.31
N LYS A 106 12.32 4.58 7.37
CA LYS A 106 11.83 4.40 8.74
C LYS A 106 10.34 4.75 8.89
N ALA A 107 9.88 5.79 8.19
CA ALA A 107 8.46 6.14 8.20
C ALA A 107 7.59 5.10 7.46
N ASN A 108 8.15 4.41 6.47
CA ASN A 108 7.46 3.33 5.78
C ASN A 108 7.42 2.02 6.58
N GLN A 109 8.21 1.87 7.65
CA GLN A 109 8.11 0.76 8.61
C GLN A 109 6.89 0.88 9.55
N LEU A 110 6.28 2.06 9.66
CA LEU A 110 5.02 2.21 10.37
C LEU A 110 3.92 1.48 9.60
N TRP A 111 3.11 0.67 10.30
CA TRP A 111 1.96 -0.01 9.68
C TRP A 111 1.07 0.97 8.93
N HIS A 112 0.88 0.75 7.65
CA HIS A 112 0.13 1.67 6.80
C HIS A 112 -0.56 0.95 5.64
N THR A 113 -1.55 1.62 5.11
CA THR A 113 -2.09 1.41 3.77
C THR A 113 -1.62 2.59 2.94
N ASP A 114 -1.04 2.33 1.77
CA ASP A 114 -0.56 3.39 0.90
C ASP A 114 -1.68 4.28 0.39
N SER A 115 -1.31 5.50 -0.01
CA SER A 115 -2.19 6.45 -0.71
C SER A 115 -3.41 6.95 0.08
N THR A 116 -3.55 6.60 1.37
CA THR A 116 -4.70 7.05 2.18
C THR A 116 -4.75 8.57 2.38
N PHE A 117 -3.66 9.27 2.10
CA PHE A 117 -3.53 10.72 2.12
C PHE A 117 -3.87 11.38 0.77
N LEU A 118 -4.22 10.60 -0.25
CA LEU A 118 -4.60 11.09 -1.57
C LEU A 118 -6.13 11.13 -1.73
N PRO A 119 -6.67 12.07 -2.54
CA PRO A 119 -8.09 12.13 -2.82
C PRO A 119 -8.62 10.92 -3.60
N VAL A 120 -7.75 10.24 -4.35
CA VAL A 120 -8.03 8.97 -5.02
C VAL A 120 -6.88 8.02 -4.72
N PRO A 121 -7.08 7.09 -3.77
CA PRO A 121 -6.05 6.10 -3.46
C PRO A 121 -5.91 5.07 -4.57
N ALA A 122 -4.69 4.56 -4.77
CA ALA A 122 -4.44 3.47 -5.70
C ALA A 122 -5.16 2.18 -5.27
N LEU A 123 -5.58 1.39 -6.25
CA LEU A 123 -6.21 0.09 -6.00
C LEU A 123 -5.24 -0.91 -5.37
N THR A 124 -4.00 -0.88 -5.80
CA THR A 124 -2.94 -1.80 -5.36
C THR A 124 -1.56 -1.19 -5.58
N ASN A 125 -0.58 -1.75 -4.90
CA ASN A 125 0.83 -1.52 -5.20
C ASN A 125 1.44 -2.78 -5.83
N ILE A 126 2.33 -2.57 -6.77
CA ILE A 126 3.14 -3.64 -7.36
C ILE A 126 4.60 -3.33 -7.02
N LEU A 127 5.20 -4.17 -6.20
CA LEU A 127 6.59 -4.04 -5.77
C LEU A 127 7.46 -5.04 -6.52
N VAL A 128 8.57 -4.58 -7.06
CA VAL A 128 9.57 -5.42 -7.73
C VAL A 128 10.88 -5.29 -6.97
N ALA A 129 11.38 -6.40 -6.42
CA ALA A 129 12.68 -6.45 -5.79
C ALA A 129 13.77 -6.46 -6.86
N ARG A 130 14.53 -5.35 -6.98
CA ARG A 130 15.67 -5.20 -7.91
C ARG A 130 16.97 -5.67 -7.30
N GLU A 131 17.20 -5.27 -6.05
CA GLU A 131 18.32 -5.69 -5.22
C GLU A 131 17.75 -6.07 -3.85
N ILE A 132 18.21 -7.18 -3.30
CA ILE A 132 17.75 -7.69 -2.01
C ILE A 132 18.95 -7.69 -1.06
N SER A 133 18.75 -7.18 0.17
CA SER A 133 19.73 -7.31 1.24
C SER A 133 19.89 -8.79 1.60
N PRO A 134 21.11 -9.27 1.89
CA PRO A 134 21.30 -10.64 2.37
C PRO A 134 20.70 -10.88 3.76
N THR A 135 20.46 -9.81 4.52
CA THR A 135 19.85 -9.85 5.87
C THR A 135 19.00 -8.61 6.10
N GLY A 136 17.78 -8.80 6.61
CA GLY A 136 16.85 -7.72 6.91
C GLY A 136 16.24 -7.06 5.66
N GLY A 137 15.38 -6.09 5.87
CA GLY A 137 14.71 -5.35 4.80
C GLY A 137 13.46 -6.08 4.27
N GLU A 138 12.95 -7.04 5.01
CA GLU A 138 11.73 -7.76 4.69
C GLU A 138 10.53 -6.80 4.67
N THR A 139 9.57 -7.07 3.79
CA THR A 139 8.28 -6.40 3.79
C THR A 139 7.26 -7.27 4.52
N GLU A 140 6.73 -6.75 5.62
CA GLU A 140 5.70 -7.41 6.39
C GLU A 140 4.31 -6.96 5.95
N PHE A 141 3.36 -7.90 5.96
CA PHE A 141 1.98 -7.65 5.57
C PHE A 141 1.01 -8.08 6.66
N VAL A 142 -0.08 -7.34 6.79
CA VAL A 142 -1.21 -7.68 7.66
C VAL A 142 -2.52 -7.59 6.88
N SER A 143 -3.42 -8.53 7.11
CA SER A 143 -4.73 -8.50 6.47
C SER A 143 -5.72 -7.66 7.29
N THR A 144 -6.12 -6.51 6.76
CA THR A 144 -7.16 -5.67 7.37
C THR A 144 -8.56 -6.28 7.24
N ARG A 145 -8.79 -7.21 6.32
CA ARG A 145 -9.99 -8.07 6.28
C ARG A 145 -10.03 -8.99 7.49
N ALA A 146 -8.90 -9.66 7.78
CA ALA A 146 -8.80 -10.51 8.95
C ALA A 146 -8.92 -9.71 10.25
N ALA A 147 -8.25 -8.56 10.35
CA ALA A 147 -8.36 -7.67 11.50
C ALA A 147 -9.81 -7.21 11.73
N TRP A 148 -10.55 -6.88 10.67
CA TRP A 148 -11.96 -6.54 10.77
C TRP A 148 -12.82 -7.70 11.31
N ARG A 149 -12.59 -8.92 10.83
CA ARG A 149 -13.30 -10.11 11.30
C ARG A 149 -13.03 -10.42 12.77
N ASP A 150 -11.81 -10.18 13.22
CA ASP A 150 -11.38 -10.47 14.59
C ASP A 150 -11.66 -9.30 15.57
N LEU A 151 -12.08 -8.15 15.07
CA LEU A 151 -12.32 -6.98 15.90
C LEU A 151 -13.44 -7.26 16.91
N PRO A 152 -13.26 -6.97 18.23
CA PRO A 152 -14.30 -7.08 19.24
C PRO A 152 -15.59 -6.37 18.84
N ARG A 153 -16.73 -6.90 19.28
CA ARG A 153 -18.07 -6.43 18.85
C ARG A 153 -18.30 -4.93 19.09
N ASP A 154 -17.89 -4.43 20.24
CA ASP A 154 -18.00 -3.03 20.64
C ASP A 154 -17.14 -2.11 19.76
N LEU A 155 -15.90 -2.51 19.46
CA LEU A 155 -15.01 -1.78 18.57
C LEU A 155 -15.51 -1.84 17.13
N ARG A 156 -16.02 -2.99 16.68
CA ARG A 156 -16.60 -3.13 15.35
C ARG A 156 -17.81 -2.22 15.16
N ALA A 157 -18.68 -2.10 16.16
CA ALA A 157 -19.83 -1.20 16.13
C ALA A 157 -19.40 0.27 16.00
N LYS A 158 -18.35 0.68 16.72
CA LYS A 158 -17.79 2.02 16.63
C LYS A 158 -17.12 2.27 15.27
N ALA A 159 -16.25 1.36 14.82
CA ALA A 159 -15.51 1.50 13.58
C ALA A 159 -16.42 1.57 12.34
N ARG A 160 -17.56 0.88 12.35
CA ARG A 160 -18.52 0.85 11.23
C ARG A 160 -19.01 2.24 10.82
N HIS A 161 -19.10 3.16 11.75
CA HIS A 161 -19.58 4.52 11.54
C HIS A 161 -18.48 5.58 11.60
N ALA A 162 -17.26 5.18 11.96
CA ALA A 162 -16.14 6.10 12.10
C ALA A 162 -15.66 6.62 10.75
N VAL A 163 -15.29 7.90 10.73
CA VAL A 163 -14.54 8.54 9.65
C VAL A 163 -13.19 8.96 10.20
N LEU A 164 -12.13 8.50 9.55
CA LEU A 164 -10.75 8.78 9.94
C LEU A 164 -10.20 9.93 9.08
N ARG A 165 -9.48 10.85 9.73
CA ARG A 165 -8.73 11.91 9.06
C ARG A 165 -7.30 11.45 8.83
N HIS A 166 -6.87 11.49 7.58
CA HIS A 166 -5.54 11.09 7.14
C HIS A 166 -4.75 12.29 6.66
N ARG A 167 -3.48 12.38 7.10
CA ARG A 167 -2.53 13.44 6.75
C ARG A 167 -1.16 12.83 6.51
N PHE A 168 -0.57 13.11 5.35
CA PHE A 168 0.72 12.52 5.00
C PHE A 168 1.82 12.91 5.99
N THR A 169 1.86 14.19 6.36
CA THR A 169 2.86 14.71 7.32
C THR A 169 2.74 14.08 8.72
N HIS A 170 1.57 13.52 9.08
CA HIS A 170 1.37 12.92 10.41
C HIS A 170 2.28 11.71 10.63
N SER A 171 2.34 10.77 9.70
CA SER A 171 3.22 9.61 9.81
C SER A 171 4.70 10.02 9.77
N ARG A 172 5.03 11.00 8.93
CA ARG A 172 6.39 11.53 8.78
C ARG A 172 6.86 12.23 10.05
N GLY A 173 5.98 12.98 10.71
CA GLY A 173 6.25 13.65 11.98
C GLY A 173 6.49 12.70 13.17
N LYS A 174 6.05 11.45 13.09
CA LYS A 174 6.38 10.40 14.07
C LYS A 174 7.85 10.01 14.03
N ILE A 175 8.52 10.23 12.91
CA ILE A 175 9.94 9.89 12.69
C ILE A 175 10.81 11.13 12.83
N SER A 176 10.47 12.23 12.15
CA SER A 176 11.24 13.46 12.14
C SER A 176 10.34 14.66 11.81
N ALA A 177 10.47 15.71 12.62
CA ALA A 177 9.79 16.99 12.34
C ALA A 177 10.27 17.62 11.02
N GLU A 178 11.55 17.47 10.68
CA GLU A 178 12.12 17.99 9.44
C GLU A 178 11.62 17.21 8.22
N LEU A 179 11.47 15.88 8.35
CA LEU A 179 10.86 15.07 7.31
C LEU A 179 9.43 15.54 7.01
N ALA A 180 8.64 15.79 8.05
CA ALA A 180 7.25 16.23 7.90
C ALA A 180 7.08 17.59 7.22
N LYS A 181 8.10 18.46 7.25
CA LYS A 181 8.06 19.78 6.62
C LYS A 181 8.35 19.76 5.11
N GLN A 182 8.78 18.64 4.55
CA GLN A 182 9.10 18.56 3.12
C GLN A 182 7.86 18.83 2.26
N GLU A 183 8.02 19.60 1.19
CA GLU A 183 6.95 20.01 0.28
C GLU A 183 6.19 18.80 -0.29
N THR A 184 6.92 17.71 -0.59
CA THR A 184 6.33 16.48 -1.11
C THR A 184 5.26 15.88 -0.20
N TYR A 185 5.26 16.20 1.11
CA TYR A 185 4.27 15.72 2.09
C TYR A 185 3.25 16.78 2.47
N THR A 186 3.65 18.07 2.49
CA THR A 186 2.78 19.16 2.93
C THR A 186 1.78 19.62 1.87
N LYS A 187 2.04 19.34 0.60
CA LYS A 187 1.19 19.75 -0.52
C LYS A 187 -0.19 19.04 -0.57
N TRP A 188 -0.36 17.95 0.18
CA TRP A 188 -1.60 17.19 0.16
C TRP A 188 -2.55 17.63 1.27
N PRO A 189 -3.80 17.98 0.95
CA PRO A 189 -4.81 18.29 1.96
C PRO A 189 -5.21 17.02 2.72
N ASP A 190 -5.75 17.22 3.94
CA ASP A 190 -6.28 16.12 4.74
C ASP A 190 -7.39 15.37 3.99
N GLN A 191 -7.39 14.06 4.11
CA GLN A 191 -8.41 13.19 3.54
C GLN A 191 -9.29 12.60 4.64
N ALA A 192 -10.57 12.45 4.36
CA ALA A 192 -11.54 11.83 5.25
C ALA A 192 -12.03 10.52 4.64
N TRP A 193 -11.80 9.42 5.34
CA TRP A 193 -12.18 8.09 4.86
C TRP A 193 -12.99 7.34 5.91
N ARG A 194 -14.00 6.59 5.47
CA ARG A 194 -14.65 5.62 6.35
C ARG A 194 -13.63 4.62 6.85
N ALA A 195 -13.66 4.29 8.14
CA ALA A 195 -12.77 3.30 8.75
C ALA A 195 -13.01 1.88 8.25
N VAL A 196 -14.15 1.62 7.63
CA VAL A 196 -14.51 0.31 7.05
C VAL A 196 -14.88 0.50 5.59
N TRP A 197 -14.22 -0.26 4.74
CA TRP A 197 -14.48 -0.33 3.31
C TRP A 197 -15.01 -1.70 2.93
N ARG A 198 -15.94 -1.71 1.98
CA ARG A 198 -16.46 -2.93 1.40
C ARG A 198 -15.89 -3.11 0.00
N ASN A 199 -15.25 -4.24 -0.25
CA ASN A 199 -14.76 -4.58 -1.58
C ASN A 199 -15.93 -4.74 -2.55
N PRO A 200 -15.98 -3.98 -3.66
CA PRO A 200 -17.09 -4.02 -4.60
C PRO A 200 -17.16 -5.33 -5.40
N VAL A 201 -16.05 -6.08 -5.49
CA VAL A 201 -15.96 -7.31 -6.28
C VAL A 201 -16.50 -8.51 -5.52
N ASN A 202 -16.08 -8.69 -4.26
CA ASN A 202 -16.42 -9.87 -3.46
C ASN A 202 -17.30 -9.56 -2.22
N GLY A 203 -17.56 -8.28 -1.94
CA GLY A 203 -18.40 -7.84 -0.83
C GLY A 203 -17.75 -7.93 0.55
N GLU A 204 -16.49 -8.37 0.67
CA GLU A 204 -15.80 -8.43 1.95
C GLU A 204 -15.50 -7.03 2.52
N GLU A 205 -15.63 -6.91 3.84
CA GLU A 205 -15.30 -5.69 4.56
C GLU A 205 -13.87 -5.76 5.10
N ALA A 206 -13.20 -4.61 5.14
CA ALA A 206 -11.85 -4.44 5.66
C ALA A 206 -11.73 -3.13 6.43
N LEU A 207 -10.82 -3.08 7.40
CA LEU A 207 -10.41 -1.82 8.00
C LEU A 207 -9.59 -1.01 7.00
N TYR A 208 -9.90 0.28 6.90
CA TYR A 208 -9.12 1.24 6.13
C TYR A 208 -8.43 2.21 7.06
N ILE A 209 -7.34 1.75 7.66
CA ILE A 209 -6.56 2.48 8.65
C ILE A 209 -5.08 2.45 8.29
N ALA A 210 -4.38 3.52 8.61
CA ALA A 210 -2.96 3.66 8.33
C ALA A 210 -2.29 4.54 9.37
N SER A 211 -0.96 4.52 9.45
CA SER A 211 -0.17 5.45 10.27
C SER A 211 -0.39 6.92 9.93
N HIS A 212 -1.00 7.21 8.78
CA HIS A 212 -1.42 8.56 8.36
C HIS A 212 -2.68 9.06 9.08
N ALA A 213 -3.48 8.17 9.69
CA ALA A 213 -4.67 8.56 10.45
C ALA A 213 -4.26 9.31 11.73
N PHE A 214 -4.79 10.53 11.91
CA PHE A 214 -4.44 11.39 13.03
C PHE A 214 -5.63 11.77 13.90
N ALA A 215 -6.86 11.65 13.39
CA ALA A 215 -8.08 11.98 14.12
C ALA A 215 -9.25 11.11 13.65
N VAL A 216 -10.29 11.07 14.48
CA VAL A 216 -11.60 10.49 14.16
C VAL A 216 -12.61 11.63 14.17
N ASP A 217 -13.42 11.77 13.13
CA ASP A 217 -14.43 12.81 13.05
C ASP A 217 -15.44 12.69 14.22
N GLY A 218 -15.76 13.84 14.79
CA GLY A 218 -16.70 13.92 15.92
C GLY A 218 -16.12 13.53 17.27
N LEU A 219 -14.83 13.16 17.36
CA LEU A 219 -14.14 12.93 18.63
C LEU A 219 -13.08 14.00 18.87
N PRO A 220 -12.90 14.45 20.15
CA PRO A 220 -11.76 15.28 20.52
C PRO A 220 -10.44 14.62 20.13
N GLU A 221 -9.45 15.39 19.69
CA GLU A 221 -8.16 14.86 19.18
C GLU A 221 -7.47 13.93 20.18
N ALA A 222 -7.56 14.23 21.49
CA ALA A 222 -6.99 13.42 22.56
C ALA A 222 -7.64 12.04 22.70
N GLU A 223 -8.94 11.90 22.40
CA GLU A 223 -9.68 10.64 22.45
C GLU A 223 -9.49 9.85 21.18
N GLY A 224 -9.42 10.51 20.02
CA GLY A 224 -9.13 9.89 18.74
C GLY A 224 -7.77 9.16 18.74
N ARG A 225 -6.75 9.76 19.34
CA ARG A 225 -5.41 9.13 19.48
C ARG A 225 -5.41 7.87 20.35
N ARG A 226 -6.21 7.83 21.43
CA ARG A 226 -6.32 6.64 22.30
C ARG A 226 -7.07 5.50 21.65
N SER A 227 -7.99 5.79 20.76
CA SER A 227 -8.79 4.79 20.03
C SER A 227 -8.02 4.13 18.89
N SER A 228 -7.00 4.80 18.35
CA SER A 228 -6.16 4.29 17.25
C SER A 228 -4.92 3.50 17.71
N MET A 229 -4.62 3.50 19.04
CA MET A 229 -3.43 2.84 19.62
C MET A 229 -3.75 1.56 20.42
N ARG A 230 -5.02 1.14 20.47
CA ARG A 230 -5.43 -0.11 21.15
C ARG A 230 -5.87 -1.17 20.16
#